data_af9bca4c5a47242b845709081628b4f3
#
_entry.id   af9bca4c5a47242b845709081628b4f3
#
_cell.length_a   1.000
_cell.length_b   1.000
_cell.length_c   1.000
_cell.angle_alpha   90.00
_cell.angle_beta   90.00
_cell.angle_gamma   90.00
#
_symmetry.space_group_name_H-M   'P 1'
#
loop_
_entity.id
_entity.type
_entity.pdbx_description
1 polymer ?
#
loop_
_entity_poly.entity_id
_entity_poly.type
_entity_poly.pdbx_seq_one_letter_code
_entity_poly.pdbx_strand_id
1 'polypeptide(L)'
;MPIQWFPGHMASARKKAAEAMAMTDVVIEVVDARLPEASSNPMIAELRRFRNRPCLKLLNKSDLADPEATRAWMDFYNRQPGVKAVAISAKSPAEVARVPALCRQLAPHRDDGTKPLRMMIMGIPNVGKSTLMNALLKRKVAKVGDEPAVTKQQQTLELGGHRRLTDTPGLMWPKIEHDLDGFMLAASHAIGRNAVIDEEVAAVLGDILLARYGEAVLERYRLDHVADGVALVEAIGERRGCRLKGGILDLEKAARILLTDYRSGALGRISLETPASREAMLTAAQAAGGEPDAEADFSASAS
;
A
#
# COMPACT_ATOMS: atom_id res chain seq x y z
N MET A 1 -6.92 -6.06 19.46
CA MET A 1 -5.93 -7.13 19.15
C MET A 1 -5.04 -6.64 18.03
N PRO A 2 -3.71 -6.84 18.06
CA PRO A 2 -2.86 -6.47 16.95
C PRO A 2 -3.29 -7.22 15.69
N ILE A 3 -3.48 -6.49 14.59
CA ILE A 3 -3.84 -7.07 13.29
C ILE A 3 -2.58 -7.73 12.73
N GLN A 4 -2.57 -9.07 12.67
CA GLN A 4 -1.47 -9.84 12.11
C GLN A 4 -1.96 -10.71 10.97
N TRP A 5 -1.21 -10.75 9.88
CA TRP A 5 -1.54 -11.54 8.71
C TRP A 5 -0.40 -12.52 8.40
N PHE A 6 -0.69 -13.82 8.58
CA PHE A 6 0.25 -14.91 8.36
C PHE A 6 -0.21 -15.83 7.23
N PRO A 7 0.36 -15.77 6.04
CA PRO A 7 0.34 -16.90 5.13
C PRO A 7 1.61 -17.72 5.30
N GLY A 8 1.48 -19.02 5.60
CA GLY A 8 2.60 -19.94 5.79
C GLY A 8 3.55 -20.16 4.60
N HIS A 9 3.43 -19.34 3.55
CA HIS A 9 4.26 -19.40 2.33
C HIS A 9 5.31 -18.28 2.24
N MET A 10 5.47 -17.45 3.27
CA MET A 10 6.28 -16.22 3.23
C MET A 10 7.78 -16.48 3.06
N ALA A 11 8.35 -17.49 3.74
CA ALA A 11 9.77 -17.82 3.62
C ALA A 11 10.14 -18.22 2.18
N SER A 12 9.29 -19.04 1.55
CA SER A 12 9.49 -19.44 0.15
C SER A 12 9.32 -18.27 -0.81
N ALA A 13 8.38 -17.35 -0.53
CA ALA A 13 8.16 -16.16 -1.32
C ALA A 13 9.33 -15.17 -1.23
N ARG A 14 9.91 -14.98 -0.02
CA ARG A 14 11.13 -14.17 0.19
C ARG A 14 12.32 -14.72 -0.60
N LYS A 15 12.56 -16.04 -0.54
CA LYS A 15 13.63 -16.70 -1.29
C LYS A 15 13.47 -16.46 -2.79
N LYS A 16 12.29 -16.71 -3.35
CA LYS A 16 11.99 -16.48 -4.77
C LYS A 16 12.16 -15.00 -5.16
N ALA A 17 11.75 -14.07 -4.30
CA ALA A 17 11.94 -12.63 -4.54
C ALA A 17 13.43 -12.28 -4.57
N ALA A 18 14.25 -12.82 -3.66
CA ALA A 18 15.69 -12.60 -3.62
C ALA A 18 16.40 -13.16 -4.85
N GLU A 19 16.01 -14.36 -5.32
CA GLU A 19 16.53 -14.99 -6.54
C GLU A 19 16.16 -14.16 -7.79
N ALA A 20 14.93 -13.75 -7.92
CA ALA A 20 14.48 -12.92 -9.04
C ALA A 20 15.16 -11.54 -9.04
N MET A 21 15.38 -10.94 -7.86
CA MET A 21 16.06 -9.65 -7.73
C MET A 21 17.51 -9.70 -8.17
N ALA A 22 18.17 -10.85 -8.06
CA ALA A 22 19.53 -11.03 -8.62
C ALA A 22 19.59 -10.80 -10.13
N MET A 23 18.52 -11.13 -10.85
CA MET A 23 18.38 -10.97 -12.30
C MET A 23 17.67 -9.66 -12.71
N THR A 24 17.42 -8.77 -11.77
CA THR A 24 16.69 -7.52 -11.98
C THR A 24 17.65 -6.34 -12.11
N ASP A 25 17.33 -5.38 -12.96
CA ASP A 25 18.09 -4.14 -13.13
C ASP A 25 17.42 -2.98 -12.36
N VAL A 26 16.08 -2.93 -12.32
CA VAL A 26 15.29 -1.92 -11.59
C VAL A 26 14.14 -2.59 -10.86
N VAL A 27 13.96 -2.25 -9.59
CA VAL A 27 12.79 -2.65 -8.80
C VAL A 27 11.72 -1.58 -8.93
N ILE A 28 10.50 -1.97 -9.30
CA ILE A 28 9.31 -1.13 -9.25
C ILE A 28 8.55 -1.52 -7.99
N GLU A 29 8.63 -0.68 -6.96
CA GLU A 29 7.83 -0.87 -5.75
C GLU A 29 6.54 -0.06 -5.87
N VAL A 30 5.39 -0.73 -5.82
CA VAL A 30 4.07 -0.10 -5.88
C VAL A 30 3.51 -0.01 -4.47
N VAL A 31 3.22 1.21 -4.03
CA VAL A 31 2.58 1.53 -2.75
C VAL A 31 1.27 2.27 -2.97
N ASP A 32 0.37 2.26 -2.00
CA ASP A 32 -0.87 3.06 -2.05
C ASP A 32 -0.57 4.51 -1.64
N ALA A 33 -0.81 5.47 -2.53
CA ALA A 33 -0.52 6.88 -2.29
C ALA A 33 -1.27 7.49 -1.09
N ARG A 34 -2.31 6.82 -0.58
CA ARG A 34 -3.07 7.25 0.59
C ARG A 34 -2.40 6.86 1.92
N LEU A 35 -1.53 5.85 1.90
CA LEU A 35 -0.79 5.31 3.05
C LEU A 35 0.58 4.75 2.59
N PRO A 36 1.48 5.61 2.09
CA PRO A 36 2.69 5.15 1.39
C PRO A 36 3.65 4.37 2.27
N GLU A 37 3.86 4.77 3.52
CA GLU A 37 4.78 4.07 4.42
C GLU A 37 4.14 2.81 4.98
N ALA A 38 2.90 2.85 5.46
CA ALA A 38 2.18 1.68 5.92
C ALA A 38 2.03 0.60 4.82
N SER A 39 2.01 0.99 3.54
CA SER A 39 1.98 0.07 2.41
C SER A 39 3.35 -0.27 1.80
N SER A 40 4.44 0.33 2.29
CA SER A 40 5.82 -0.04 1.95
C SER A 40 6.20 -1.34 2.66
N ASN A 41 6.88 -2.22 1.93
CA ASN A 41 7.37 -3.47 2.52
C ASN A 41 8.87 -3.35 2.86
N PRO A 42 9.26 -3.35 4.14
CA PRO A 42 10.66 -3.20 4.55
C PRO A 42 11.57 -4.29 3.95
N MET A 43 11.06 -5.50 3.74
CA MET A 43 11.79 -6.59 3.09
C MET A 43 12.19 -6.24 1.64
N ILE A 44 11.36 -5.50 0.90
CA ILE A 44 11.71 -5.05 -0.45
C ILE A 44 12.89 -4.08 -0.39
N ALA A 45 12.87 -3.16 0.54
CA ALA A 45 13.94 -2.18 0.74
C ALA A 45 15.26 -2.89 1.14
N GLU A 46 15.20 -3.87 2.04
CA GLU A 46 16.34 -4.70 2.46
C GLU A 46 16.94 -5.45 1.26
N LEU A 47 16.13 -6.24 0.55
CA LEU A 47 16.60 -7.06 -0.57
C LEU A 47 17.21 -6.22 -1.70
N ARG A 48 16.62 -5.06 -2.03
CA ARG A 48 17.15 -4.20 -3.08
C ARG A 48 18.46 -3.54 -2.68
N ARG A 49 18.60 -3.10 -1.41
CA ARG A 49 19.86 -2.55 -0.88
C ARG A 49 20.98 -3.58 -0.94
N PHE A 50 20.73 -4.80 -0.46
CA PHE A 50 21.68 -5.90 -0.52
C PHE A 50 22.15 -6.19 -1.95
N ARG A 51 21.30 -6.03 -2.96
CA ARG A 51 21.62 -6.25 -4.37
C ARG A 51 22.04 -4.99 -5.12
N ASN A 52 22.13 -3.83 -4.45
CA ASN A 52 22.41 -2.51 -5.07
C ASN A 52 21.48 -2.22 -6.26
N ARG A 53 20.18 -2.53 -6.11
CA ARG A 53 19.21 -2.26 -7.18
C ARG A 53 18.51 -0.92 -6.96
N PRO A 54 18.48 -0.04 -7.97
CA PRO A 54 17.69 1.17 -7.91
C PRO A 54 16.19 0.83 -7.84
N CYS A 55 15.42 1.70 -7.20
CA CYS A 55 14.00 1.57 -6.99
C CYS A 55 13.23 2.70 -7.67
N LEU A 56 12.28 2.35 -8.50
CA LEU A 56 11.19 3.24 -8.88
C LEU A 56 10.02 2.98 -7.92
N LYS A 57 9.83 3.88 -6.93
CA LYS A 57 8.71 3.79 -6.00
C LYS A 57 7.50 4.52 -6.58
N LEU A 58 6.47 3.77 -6.91
CA LEU A 58 5.23 4.29 -7.49
C LEU A 58 4.16 4.46 -6.42
N LEU A 59 3.83 5.70 -6.09
CA LEU A 59 2.70 6.04 -5.23
C LEU A 59 1.43 5.95 -6.08
N ASN A 60 0.86 4.75 -6.14
CA ASN A 60 -0.32 4.45 -6.96
C ASN A 60 -1.61 4.89 -6.29
N LYS A 61 -2.68 5.00 -7.05
CA LYS A 61 -3.98 5.56 -6.66
C LYS A 61 -3.89 7.04 -6.25
N SER A 62 -2.98 7.78 -6.88
CA SER A 62 -2.81 9.21 -6.63
C SER A 62 -4.05 10.04 -6.95
N ASP A 63 -4.95 9.50 -7.77
CA ASP A 63 -6.28 10.04 -8.04
C ASP A 63 -7.19 10.07 -6.79
N LEU A 64 -6.93 9.22 -5.80
CA LEU A 64 -7.67 9.11 -4.53
C LEU A 64 -6.93 9.75 -3.34
N ALA A 65 -5.67 10.12 -3.50
CA ALA A 65 -4.82 10.61 -2.42
C ALA A 65 -4.77 12.15 -2.36
N ASP A 66 -4.55 12.67 -1.16
CA ASP A 66 -4.30 14.08 -0.93
C ASP A 66 -3.05 14.53 -1.68
N PRO A 67 -3.14 15.58 -2.52
CA PRO A 67 -2.01 16.05 -3.33
C PRO A 67 -0.83 16.58 -2.53
N GLU A 68 -1.09 17.21 -1.37
CA GLU A 68 -0.04 17.78 -0.52
C GLU A 68 0.71 16.67 0.22
N ALA A 69 -0.03 15.73 0.81
CA ALA A 69 0.55 14.55 1.42
C ALA A 69 1.36 13.72 0.39
N THR A 70 0.82 13.56 -0.82
CA THR A 70 1.50 12.84 -1.90
C THR A 70 2.82 13.51 -2.29
N ARG A 71 2.86 14.84 -2.41
CA ARG A 71 4.10 15.60 -2.68
C ARG A 71 5.12 15.43 -1.56
N ALA A 72 4.68 15.59 -0.31
CA ALA A 72 5.55 15.42 0.86
C ALA A 72 6.19 14.03 0.89
N TRP A 73 5.44 12.97 0.58
CA TRP A 73 5.95 11.61 0.49
C TRP A 73 6.92 11.42 -0.69
N MET A 74 6.63 11.98 -1.86
CA MET A 74 7.59 11.95 -2.98
C MET A 74 8.91 12.61 -2.61
N ASP A 75 8.88 13.77 -1.96
CA ASP A 75 10.08 14.47 -1.51
C ASP A 75 10.84 13.66 -0.46
N PHE A 76 10.13 13.03 0.47
CA PHE A 76 10.73 12.14 1.48
C PHE A 76 11.46 10.96 0.84
N TYR A 77 10.82 10.24 -0.08
CA TYR A 77 11.44 9.08 -0.71
C TYR A 77 12.55 9.45 -1.70
N ASN A 78 12.44 10.57 -2.40
CA ASN A 78 13.46 11.04 -3.35
C ASN A 78 14.78 11.44 -2.66
N ARG A 79 14.78 11.66 -1.33
CA ARG A 79 16.02 11.87 -0.55
C ARG A 79 16.74 10.57 -0.24
N GLN A 80 16.08 9.42 -0.41
CA GLN A 80 16.68 8.12 -0.10
C GLN A 80 17.61 7.66 -1.24
N PRO A 81 18.79 7.12 -0.93
CA PRO A 81 19.74 6.65 -1.94
C PRO A 81 19.14 5.59 -2.86
N GLY A 82 19.28 5.81 -4.16
CA GLY A 82 18.83 4.86 -5.18
C GLY A 82 17.30 4.72 -5.30
N VAL A 83 16.53 5.67 -4.79
CA VAL A 83 15.07 5.71 -4.90
C VAL A 83 14.65 6.88 -5.78
N LYS A 84 13.76 6.61 -6.72
CA LYS A 84 12.98 7.61 -7.48
C LYS A 84 11.51 7.40 -7.18
N ALA A 85 10.87 8.36 -6.53
CA ALA A 85 9.45 8.32 -6.22
C ALA A 85 8.63 9.12 -7.24
N VAL A 86 7.52 8.54 -7.69
CA VAL A 86 6.59 9.17 -8.63
C VAL A 86 5.16 8.80 -8.27
N ALA A 87 4.28 9.79 -8.22
CA ALA A 87 2.84 9.55 -8.05
C ALA A 87 2.21 9.19 -9.40
N ILE A 88 1.36 8.16 -9.40
CA ILE A 88 0.62 7.71 -10.57
C ILE A 88 -0.78 7.21 -10.19
N SER A 89 -1.67 7.22 -11.19
CA SER A 89 -2.86 6.38 -11.19
C SER A 89 -2.70 5.27 -12.24
N ALA A 90 -2.72 4.00 -11.81
CA ALA A 90 -2.67 2.87 -12.74
C ALA A 90 -3.87 2.84 -13.70
N LYS A 91 -4.90 3.65 -13.45
CA LYS A 91 -6.06 3.88 -14.33
C LYS A 91 -5.77 4.90 -15.43
N SER A 92 -4.69 5.69 -15.33
CA SER A 92 -4.29 6.71 -16.29
C SER A 92 -3.29 6.15 -17.31
N PRO A 93 -3.69 5.88 -18.57
CA PRO A 93 -2.78 5.34 -19.58
C PRO A 93 -1.57 6.23 -19.85
N ALA A 94 -1.74 7.55 -19.77
CA ALA A 94 -0.68 8.51 -20.00
C ALA A 94 0.41 8.45 -18.92
N GLU A 95 0.01 8.30 -17.63
CA GLU A 95 0.96 8.17 -16.52
C GLU A 95 1.67 6.82 -16.55
N VAL A 96 0.94 5.74 -16.83
CA VAL A 96 1.50 4.39 -16.94
C VAL A 96 2.51 4.29 -18.07
N ALA A 97 2.27 4.93 -19.21
CA ALA A 97 3.18 4.93 -20.36
C ALA A 97 4.57 5.50 -20.05
N ARG A 98 4.70 6.33 -19.01
CA ARG A 98 5.97 6.93 -18.56
C ARG A 98 6.86 5.95 -17.77
N VAL A 99 6.28 4.93 -17.15
CA VAL A 99 6.98 4.02 -16.21
C VAL A 99 8.21 3.36 -16.84
N PRO A 100 8.16 2.79 -18.07
CA PRO A 100 9.35 2.19 -18.68
C PRO A 100 10.48 3.18 -18.95
N ALA A 101 10.17 4.42 -19.29
CA ALA A 101 11.17 5.47 -19.49
C ALA A 101 11.84 5.89 -18.17
N LEU A 102 11.07 5.96 -17.07
CA LEU A 102 11.59 6.22 -15.73
C LEU A 102 12.52 5.10 -15.25
N CYS A 103 12.18 3.84 -15.52
CA CYS A 103 13.05 2.70 -15.22
C CYS A 103 14.37 2.76 -16.01
N ARG A 104 14.33 3.18 -17.27
CA ARG A 104 15.51 3.32 -18.10
C ARG A 104 16.48 4.39 -17.55
N GLN A 105 15.94 5.50 -17.04
CA GLN A 105 16.75 6.53 -16.38
C GLN A 105 17.49 6.01 -15.15
N LEU A 106 16.93 5.03 -14.45
CA LEU A 106 17.55 4.41 -13.29
C LEU A 106 18.58 3.31 -13.63
N ALA A 107 18.57 2.79 -14.85
CA ALA A 107 19.51 1.79 -15.34
C ALA A 107 20.03 2.16 -16.75
N PRO A 108 20.74 3.28 -16.91
CA PRO A 108 21.18 3.78 -18.22
C PRO A 108 22.11 2.82 -18.95
N HIS A 109 22.84 1.97 -18.21
CA HIS A 109 23.71 0.92 -18.77
C HIS A 109 22.94 -0.20 -19.50
N ARG A 110 21.61 -0.17 -19.49
CA ARG A 110 20.73 -1.11 -20.21
C ARG A 110 20.03 -0.45 -21.42
N ASP A 111 20.43 0.75 -21.77
CA ASP A 111 19.79 1.49 -22.87
C ASP A 111 20.55 1.34 -24.21
N ASP A 112 21.52 0.45 -24.28
CA ASP A 112 22.34 0.20 -25.45
C ASP A 112 21.70 -0.73 -26.52
N GLY A 113 20.50 -1.24 -26.25
CA GLY A 113 19.75 -2.14 -27.14
C GLY A 113 20.32 -3.56 -27.23
N THR A 114 21.45 -3.89 -26.60
CA THR A 114 22.08 -5.21 -26.66
C THR A 114 21.50 -6.17 -25.64
N LYS A 115 21.07 -5.68 -24.48
CA LYS A 115 20.51 -6.48 -23.40
C LYS A 115 19.16 -5.91 -22.92
N PRO A 116 18.19 -6.77 -22.61
CA PRO A 116 16.89 -6.29 -22.15
C PRO A 116 17.00 -5.59 -20.79
N LEU A 117 16.26 -4.47 -20.64
CA LEU A 117 16.01 -3.87 -19.33
C LEU A 117 15.07 -4.79 -18.53
N ARG A 118 15.56 -5.34 -17.43
CA ARG A 118 14.83 -6.27 -16.57
C ARG A 118 14.26 -5.51 -15.38
N MET A 119 12.96 -5.38 -15.36
CA MET A 119 12.20 -4.73 -14.30
C MET A 119 11.47 -5.78 -13.46
N MET A 120 11.38 -5.56 -12.16
CA MET A 120 10.64 -6.42 -11.24
C MET A 120 9.60 -5.57 -10.50
N ILE A 121 8.33 -5.93 -10.61
CA ILE A 121 7.24 -5.25 -9.90
C ILE A 121 6.98 -5.94 -8.58
N MET A 122 6.95 -5.17 -7.51
CA MET A 122 6.76 -5.64 -6.13
C MET A 122 5.80 -4.73 -5.37
N GLY A 123 5.31 -5.21 -4.25
CA GLY A 123 4.43 -4.48 -3.34
C GLY A 123 3.45 -5.42 -2.64
N ILE A 124 2.77 -4.90 -1.65
CA ILE A 124 1.77 -5.66 -0.87
C ILE A 124 0.51 -5.94 -1.71
N PRO A 125 -0.41 -6.78 -1.22
CA PRO A 125 -1.70 -6.98 -1.89
C PRO A 125 -2.49 -5.67 -2.07
N ASN A 126 -3.28 -5.60 -3.10
CA ASN A 126 -4.27 -4.54 -3.40
C ASN A 126 -3.74 -3.09 -3.58
N VAL A 127 -2.42 -2.89 -3.68
CA VAL A 127 -1.86 -1.57 -4.05
C VAL A 127 -1.99 -1.26 -5.55
N GLY A 128 -2.46 -2.22 -6.37
CA GLY A 128 -2.74 -2.02 -7.79
C GLY A 128 -1.67 -2.55 -8.74
N LYS A 129 -0.76 -3.46 -8.31
CA LYS A 129 0.25 -4.10 -9.17
C LYS A 129 -0.34 -4.71 -10.43
N SER A 130 -1.37 -5.55 -10.30
CA SER A 130 -2.02 -6.23 -11.43
C SER A 130 -2.67 -5.25 -12.40
N THR A 131 -3.27 -4.17 -11.90
CA THR A 131 -3.83 -3.10 -12.72
C THR A 131 -2.75 -2.39 -13.52
N LEU A 132 -1.66 -2.01 -12.86
CA LEU A 132 -0.50 -1.38 -13.49
C LEU A 132 0.12 -2.28 -14.55
N MET A 133 0.28 -3.55 -14.25
CA MET A 133 0.85 -4.54 -15.16
C MET A 133 -0.02 -4.73 -16.40
N ASN A 134 -1.34 -4.87 -16.26
CA ASN A 134 -2.27 -4.96 -17.37
C ASN A 134 -2.22 -3.70 -18.25
N ALA A 135 -2.11 -2.53 -17.65
CA ALA A 135 -1.99 -1.26 -18.37
C ALA A 135 -0.66 -1.15 -19.14
N LEU A 136 0.45 -1.57 -18.54
CA LEU A 136 1.77 -1.61 -19.20
C LEU A 136 1.79 -2.56 -20.40
N LEU A 137 1.14 -3.70 -20.29
CA LEU A 137 1.08 -4.73 -21.33
C LEU A 137 -0.01 -4.46 -22.39
N LYS A 138 -0.88 -3.46 -22.15
CA LYS A 138 -2.05 -3.14 -22.98
C LYS A 138 -2.94 -4.36 -23.24
N ARG A 139 -2.95 -5.33 -22.33
CA ARG A 139 -3.76 -6.54 -22.38
C ARG A 139 -4.01 -7.12 -20.99
N LYS A 140 -5.07 -7.90 -20.86
CA LYS A 140 -5.45 -8.51 -19.58
C LYS A 140 -4.66 -9.81 -19.38
N VAL A 141 -3.54 -9.75 -18.67
CA VAL A 141 -2.68 -10.90 -18.34
C VAL A 141 -2.74 -11.27 -16.86
N ALA A 142 -2.97 -10.29 -15.99
CA ALA A 142 -3.11 -10.50 -14.56
C ALA A 142 -4.59 -10.38 -14.15
N LYS A 143 -5.03 -11.26 -13.25
CA LYS A 143 -6.35 -11.13 -12.63
C LYS A 143 -6.33 -9.91 -11.70
N VAL A 144 -7.30 -9.05 -11.86
CA VAL A 144 -7.57 -7.93 -10.94
C VAL A 144 -8.76 -8.34 -10.09
N GLY A 145 -8.64 -8.22 -8.77
CA GLY A 145 -9.72 -8.54 -7.84
C GLY A 145 -9.52 -7.84 -6.51
N ASP A 146 -10.60 -7.74 -5.74
CA ASP A 146 -10.60 -7.08 -4.44
C ASP A 146 -10.09 -8.00 -3.30
N GLU A 147 -9.87 -9.29 -3.59
CA GLU A 147 -9.30 -10.21 -2.61
C GLU A 147 -7.77 -10.14 -2.57
N PRO A 148 -7.15 -10.16 -1.37
CA PRO A 148 -5.70 -10.22 -1.24
C PRO A 148 -5.11 -11.48 -1.90
N ALA A 149 -3.89 -11.34 -2.48
CA ALA A 149 -3.11 -12.45 -3.06
C ALA A 149 -3.68 -13.09 -4.34
N VAL A 150 -4.21 -12.29 -5.26
CA VAL A 150 -4.71 -12.77 -6.57
C VAL A 150 -3.61 -13.37 -7.45
N THR A 151 -2.37 -12.83 -7.41
CA THR A 151 -1.22 -13.38 -8.15
C THR A 151 -0.57 -14.49 -7.32
N LYS A 152 -0.65 -15.73 -7.80
CA LYS A 152 -0.15 -16.93 -7.07
C LYS A 152 1.25 -17.36 -7.49
N GLN A 153 1.72 -16.97 -8.68
CA GLN A 153 3.01 -17.39 -9.24
C GLN A 153 3.73 -16.21 -9.88
N GLN A 154 5.06 -16.24 -9.80
CA GLN A 154 5.92 -15.30 -10.51
C GLN A 154 5.83 -15.52 -12.01
N GLN A 155 5.70 -14.42 -12.78
CA GLN A 155 5.64 -14.44 -14.23
C GLN A 155 6.59 -13.39 -14.80
N THR A 156 7.30 -13.75 -15.89
CA THR A 156 8.10 -12.78 -16.65
C THR A 156 7.44 -12.53 -18.01
N LEU A 157 7.23 -11.27 -18.33
CA LEU A 157 6.49 -10.80 -19.50
C LEU A 157 7.33 -9.83 -20.31
N GLU A 158 7.26 -9.95 -21.63
CA GLU A 158 7.91 -9.02 -22.56
C GLU A 158 7.01 -7.78 -22.77
N LEU A 159 7.59 -6.59 -22.56
CA LEU A 159 6.91 -5.31 -22.77
C LEU A 159 7.17 -4.69 -24.15
N GLY A 160 7.96 -5.36 -25.01
CA GLY A 160 8.47 -4.81 -26.27
C GLY A 160 9.68 -3.89 -26.05
N GLY A 161 10.43 -3.59 -27.14
CA GLY A 161 11.59 -2.70 -27.08
C GLY A 161 12.67 -3.15 -26.08
N HIS A 162 13.02 -4.44 -26.09
CA HIS A 162 14.03 -5.01 -25.18
C HIS A 162 13.75 -4.80 -23.70
N ARG A 163 12.48 -4.92 -23.26
CA ARG A 163 12.06 -4.75 -21.86
C ARG A 163 11.34 -5.98 -21.34
N ARG A 164 11.75 -6.43 -20.16
CA ARG A 164 11.13 -7.54 -19.44
C ARG A 164 10.58 -7.08 -18.10
N LEU A 165 9.37 -7.48 -17.78
CA LEU A 165 8.73 -7.22 -16.51
C LEU A 165 8.48 -8.55 -15.80
N THR A 166 9.04 -8.71 -14.61
CA THR A 166 8.76 -9.84 -13.73
C THR A 166 7.74 -9.42 -12.68
N ASP A 167 6.58 -10.09 -12.68
CA ASP A 167 5.57 -9.93 -11.64
C ASP A 167 5.86 -10.85 -10.46
N THR A 168 5.65 -10.35 -9.26
CA THR A 168 5.77 -11.14 -8.04
C THR A 168 4.43 -11.17 -7.30
N PRO A 169 4.11 -12.30 -6.61
CA PRO A 169 2.98 -12.30 -5.68
C PRO A 169 3.06 -11.11 -4.72
N GLY A 170 1.90 -10.63 -4.29
CA GLY A 170 1.85 -9.60 -3.23
C GLY A 170 2.50 -10.13 -1.96
N LEU A 171 3.58 -9.48 -1.55
CA LEU A 171 4.36 -9.88 -0.38
C LEU A 171 4.01 -8.97 0.80
N MET A 172 3.50 -9.56 1.87
CA MET A 172 3.43 -8.91 3.19
C MET A 172 4.63 -9.36 4.02
N TRP A 173 5.01 -8.57 5.00
CA TRP A 173 6.03 -8.94 5.99
C TRP A 173 5.38 -9.70 7.17
N PRO A 174 6.14 -10.54 7.89
CA PRO A 174 5.59 -11.45 8.89
C PRO A 174 4.92 -10.76 10.09
N LYS A 175 5.42 -9.58 10.47
CA LYS A 175 4.95 -8.83 11.64
C LYS A 175 4.71 -7.38 11.24
N ILE A 176 3.51 -6.88 11.48
CA ILE A 176 3.21 -5.45 11.41
C ILE A 176 3.66 -4.86 12.74
N GLU A 177 4.63 -3.95 12.71
CA GLU A 177 5.28 -3.42 13.91
C GLU A 177 4.38 -2.47 14.70
N HIS A 178 3.53 -1.71 13.99
CA HIS A 178 2.65 -0.72 14.59
C HIS A 178 1.18 -1.05 14.32
N ASP A 179 0.37 -1.13 15.36
CA ASP A 179 -1.05 -1.45 15.24
C ASP A 179 -1.79 -0.50 14.29
N LEU A 180 -1.42 0.79 14.29
CA LEU A 180 -2.01 1.78 13.39
C LEU A 180 -1.80 1.42 11.92
N ASP A 181 -0.64 0.88 11.55
CA ASP A 181 -0.37 0.39 10.18
C ASP A 181 -1.32 -0.74 9.81
N GLY A 182 -1.56 -1.66 10.76
CA GLY A 182 -2.53 -2.74 10.59
C GLY A 182 -3.93 -2.22 10.28
N PHE A 183 -4.41 -1.22 11.03
CA PHE A 183 -5.71 -0.59 10.78
C PHE A 183 -5.76 0.14 9.43
N MET A 184 -4.72 0.91 9.07
CA MET A 184 -4.64 1.59 7.78
C MET A 184 -4.63 0.60 6.60
N LEU A 185 -3.88 -0.51 6.72
CA LEU A 185 -3.83 -1.58 5.73
C LEU A 185 -5.18 -2.30 5.58
N ALA A 186 -5.88 -2.54 6.70
CA ALA A 186 -7.22 -3.08 6.69
C ALA A 186 -8.24 -2.12 6.07
N ALA A 187 -8.17 -0.83 6.41
CA ALA A 187 -9.01 0.21 5.83
C ALA A 187 -8.84 0.30 4.31
N SER A 188 -7.61 0.16 3.79
CA SER A 188 -7.29 0.15 2.36
C SER A 188 -7.58 -1.18 1.64
N HIS A 189 -8.00 -2.22 2.39
CA HIS A 189 -8.22 -3.58 1.90
C HIS A 189 -6.94 -4.33 1.48
N ALA A 190 -5.77 -3.91 1.96
CA ALA A 190 -4.53 -4.65 1.76
C ALA A 190 -4.50 -5.95 2.60
N ILE A 191 -5.21 -5.95 3.73
CA ILE A 191 -5.49 -7.10 4.60
C ILE A 191 -6.91 -7.58 4.35
N GLY A 192 -7.11 -8.90 4.26
CA GLY A 192 -8.42 -9.52 4.00
C GLY A 192 -9.39 -9.36 5.19
N ARG A 193 -10.69 -9.31 4.88
CA ARG A 193 -11.77 -9.11 5.86
C ARG A 193 -11.80 -10.14 7.00
N ASN A 194 -11.38 -11.38 6.74
CA ASN A 194 -11.40 -12.46 7.74
C ASN A 194 -10.38 -12.25 8.89
N ALA A 195 -9.50 -11.26 8.77
CA ALA A 195 -8.46 -10.99 9.75
C ALA A 195 -8.77 -9.78 10.65
N VAL A 196 -9.91 -9.10 10.44
CA VAL A 196 -10.23 -7.82 11.10
C VAL A 196 -11.72 -7.71 11.41
N ILE A 197 -12.05 -6.86 12.36
CA ILE A 197 -13.42 -6.46 12.70
C ILE A 197 -13.67 -5.12 12.01
N ASP A 198 -14.64 -5.08 11.09
CA ASP A 198 -14.92 -3.89 10.26
C ASP A 198 -15.22 -2.64 11.13
N GLU A 199 -15.90 -2.82 12.29
CA GLU A 199 -16.24 -1.74 13.20
C GLU A 199 -15.01 -1.10 13.86
N GLU A 200 -14.05 -1.92 14.32
CA GLU A 200 -12.80 -1.42 14.90
C GLU A 200 -11.97 -0.66 13.84
N VAL A 201 -11.86 -1.22 12.63
CA VAL A 201 -11.15 -0.58 11.52
C VAL A 201 -11.80 0.74 11.14
N ALA A 202 -13.13 0.79 11.09
CA ALA A 202 -13.88 1.99 10.73
C ALA A 202 -13.77 3.07 11.82
N ALA A 203 -13.74 2.70 13.11
CA ALA A 203 -13.55 3.63 14.21
C ALA A 203 -12.17 4.30 14.13
N VAL A 204 -11.09 3.51 13.99
CA VAL A 204 -9.73 4.06 13.84
C VAL A 204 -9.60 4.90 12.58
N LEU A 205 -10.18 4.46 11.45
CA LEU A 205 -10.25 5.28 10.24
C LEU A 205 -10.99 6.59 10.50
N GLY A 206 -12.09 6.54 11.24
CA GLY A 206 -12.87 7.72 11.64
C GLY A 206 -12.06 8.73 12.41
N ASP A 207 -11.26 8.29 13.40
CA ASP A 207 -10.37 9.17 14.16
C ASP A 207 -9.36 9.88 13.27
N ILE A 208 -8.71 9.15 12.35
CA ILE A 208 -7.75 9.72 11.39
C ILE A 208 -8.46 10.74 10.49
N LEU A 209 -9.64 10.40 9.98
CA LEU A 209 -10.41 11.26 9.08
C LEU A 209 -10.88 12.54 9.78
N LEU A 210 -11.39 12.44 11.00
CA LEU A 210 -11.82 13.60 11.78
C LEU A 210 -10.65 14.55 12.09
N ALA A 211 -9.51 14.01 12.45
CA ALA A 211 -8.31 14.80 12.76
C ALA A 211 -7.75 15.54 11.53
N ARG A 212 -7.89 14.99 10.33
CA ARG A 212 -7.24 15.54 9.13
C ARG A 212 -8.22 16.17 8.12
N TYR A 213 -9.44 15.68 8.04
CA TYR A 213 -10.44 16.01 7.02
C TYR A 213 -11.84 16.16 7.63
N GLY A 214 -11.94 16.56 8.92
CA GLY A 214 -13.16 16.57 9.69
C GLY A 214 -14.32 17.30 9.00
N GLU A 215 -14.05 18.50 8.46
CA GLU A 215 -15.07 19.29 7.75
C GLU A 215 -15.68 18.51 6.57
N ALA A 216 -14.85 17.95 5.69
CA ALA A 216 -15.31 17.19 4.53
C ALA A 216 -16.09 15.93 4.91
N VAL A 217 -15.68 15.27 6.00
CA VAL A 217 -16.35 14.07 6.52
C VAL A 217 -17.72 14.41 7.10
N LEU A 218 -17.79 15.47 7.93
CA LEU A 218 -19.03 15.93 8.52
C LEU A 218 -20.03 16.39 7.44
N GLU A 219 -19.57 17.13 6.43
CA GLU A 219 -20.37 17.55 5.28
C GLU A 219 -20.90 16.33 4.50
N ARG A 220 -20.04 15.34 4.20
CA ARG A 220 -20.41 14.12 3.46
C ARG A 220 -21.56 13.37 4.09
N TYR A 221 -21.57 13.26 5.42
CA TYR A 221 -22.59 12.54 6.16
C TYR A 221 -23.69 13.44 6.74
N ARG A 222 -23.62 14.76 6.51
CA ARG A 222 -24.54 15.78 7.03
C ARG A 222 -24.64 15.73 8.56
N LEU A 223 -23.48 15.74 9.20
CA LEU A 223 -23.32 15.76 10.65
C LEU A 223 -22.81 17.12 11.10
N ASP A 224 -23.25 17.59 12.26
CA ASP A 224 -22.80 18.87 12.80
C ASP A 224 -21.53 18.71 13.63
N HIS A 225 -21.50 17.65 14.44
CA HIS A 225 -20.36 17.34 15.29
C HIS A 225 -20.38 15.85 15.68
N VAL A 226 -19.20 15.25 15.83
CA VAL A 226 -18.99 13.94 16.42
C VAL A 226 -17.72 13.97 17.28
N ALA A 227 -17.68 13.19 18.35
CA ALA A 227 -16.59 13.22 19.31
C ALA A 227 -15.35 12.47 18.82
N ASP A 228 -15.55 11.32 18.18
CA ASP A 228 -14.51 10.39 17.78
C ASP A 228 -14.98 9.47 16.64
N GLY A 229 -14.12 8.52 16.23
CA GLY A 229 -14.41 7.59 15.15
C GLY A 229 -15.52 6.60 15.47
N VAL A 230 -15.71 6.23 16.74
CA VAL A 230 -16.84 5.37 17.16
C VAL A 230 -18.15 6.12 16.97
N ALA A 231 -18.24 7.33 17.52
CA ALA A 231 -19.41 8.22 17.37
C ALA A 231 -19.69 8.54 15.89
N LEU A 232 -18.65 8.64 15.05
CA LEU A 232 -18.81 8.82 13.61
C LEU A 232 -19.51 7.60 12.96
N VAL A 233 -19.10 6.38 13.29
CA VAL A 233 -19.71 5.15 12.76
C VAL A 233 -21.16 5.04 13.21
N GLU A 234 -21.47 5.33 14.47
CA GLU A 234 -22.83 5.36 15.01
C GLU A 234 -23.71 6.38 14.29
N ALA A 235 -23.23 7.61 14.15
CA ALA A 235 -23.94 8.68 13.46
C ALA A 235 -24.20 8.37 11.98
N ILE A 236 -23.23 7.74 11.28
CA ILE A 236 -23.42 7.23 9.91
C ILE A 236 -24.52 6.18 9.89
N GLY A 237 -24.52 5.25 10.83
CA GLY A 237 -25.53 4.21 10.95
C GLY A 237 -26.93 4.77 11.13
N GLU A 238 -27.09 5.76 11.99
CA GLU A 238 -28.36 6.45 12.21
C GLU A 238 -28.84 7.20 10.95
N ARG A 239 -27.97 7.99 10.35
CA ARG A 239 -28.28 8.77 9.13
C ARG A 239 -28.63 7.90 7.92
N ARG A 240 -28.02 6.73 7.81
CA ARG A 240 -28.24 5.77 6.71
C ARG A 240 -29.32 4.72 7.01
N GLY A 241 -29.93 4.78 8.20
CA GLY A 241 -30.97 3.83 8.59
C GLY A 241 -30.45 2.39 8.71
N CYS A 242 -29.21 2.21 9.18
CA CYS A 242 -28.61 0.89 9.40
C CYS A 242 -29.22 0.28 10.66
N ARG A 243 -30.26 -0.55 10.50
CA ARG A 243 -30.95 -1.17 11.64
C ARG A 243 -31.16 -2.66 11.43
N LEU A 244 -30.96 -3.41 12.51
CA LEU A 244 -31.31 -4.82 12.64
C LEU A 244 -32.80 -4.98 13.04
N LYS A 245 -33.27 -6.25 13.10
CA LYS A 245 -34.58 -6.55 13.68
C LYS A 245 -34.63 -6.03 15.12
N GLY A 246 -35.73 -5.36 15.49
CA GLY A 246 -35.88 -4.74 16.82
C GLY A 246 -35.36 -3.30 16.91
N GLY A 247 -34.90 -2.71 15.81
CA GLY A 247 -34.49 -1.30 15.77
C GLY A 247 -33.08 -1.02 16.30
N ILE A 248 -32.31 -2.04 16.65
CA ILE A 248 -30.93 -1.94 17.10
C ILE A 248 -30.05 -1.44 15.95
N LEU A 249 -29.10 -0.55 16.24
CA LEU A 249 -28.17 -0.02 15.25
C LEU A 249 -27.25 -1.13 14.70
N ASP A 250 -27.17 -1.22 13.38
CA ASP A 250 -26.29 -2.16 12.67
C ASP A 250 -24.93 -1.48 12.42
N LEU A 251 -24.02 -1.59 13.40
CA LEU A 251 -22.71 -0.97 13.35
C LEU A 251 -21.81 -1.59 12.26
N GLU A 252 -21.93 -2.88 12.00
CA GLU A 252 -21.18 -3.53 10.93
C GLU A 252 -21.54 -2.94 9.56
N LYS A 253 -22.84 -2.74 9.29
CA LYS A 253 -23.28 -2.11 8.06
C LYS A 253 -22.84 -0.64 7.97
N ALA A 254 -22.89 0.10 9.08
CA ALA A 254 -22.41 1.48 9.16
C ALA A 254 -20.91 1.58 8.89
N ALA A 255 -20.10 0.73 9.52
CA ALA A 255 -18.67 0.62 9.30
C ALA A 255 -18.33 0.35 7.84
N ARG A 256 -19.04 -0.58 7.20
CA ARG A 256 -18.86 -0.89 5.78
C ARG A 256 -19.16 0.30 4.86
N ILE A 257 -20.09 1.16 5.22
CA ILE A 257 -20.36 2.40 4.45
C ILE A 257 -19.12 3.31 4.50
N LEU A 258 -18.60 3.59 5.69
CA LEU A 258 -17.41 4.45 5.84
C LEU A 258 -16.20 3.88 5.09
N LEU A 259 -15.91 2.57 5.28
CA LEU A 259 -14.81 1.90 4.60
C LEU A 259 -14.96 1.91 3.07
N THR A 260 -16.18 1.74 2.58
CA THR A 260 -16.47 1.77 1.14
C THR A 260 -16.31 3.17 0.57
N ASP A 261 -16.82 4.20 1.28
CA ASP A 261 -16.68 5.60 0.87
C ASP A 261 -15.20 6.02 0.82
N TYR A 262 -14.37 5.60 1.79
CA TYR A 262 -12.93 5.81 1.77
C TYR A 262 -12.26 5.11 0.57
N ARG A 263 -12.56 3.83 0.35
CA ARG A 263 -11.93 3.02 -0.71
C ARG A 263 -12.27 3.51 -2.10
N SER A 264 -13.50 3.96 -2.30
CA SER A 264 -14.01 4.46 -3.59
C SER A 264 -13.61 5.91 -3.90
N GLY A 265 -13.15 6.68 -2.90
CA GLY A 265 -12.87 8.10 -3.02
C GLY A 265 -14.11 8.99 -2.90
N ALA A 266 -15.22 8.46 -2.38
CA ALA A 266 -16.44 9.23 -2.16
C ALA A 266 -16.30 10.32 -1.06
N LEU A 267 -15.26 10.22 -0.24
CA LEU A 267 -14.86 11.24 0.75
C LEU A 267 -13.94 12.32 0.17
N GLY A 268 -13.62 12.26 -1.13
CA GLY A 268 -12.62 13.10 -1.76
C GLY A 268 -11.21 12.47 -1.75
N ARG A 269 -10.20 13.31 -1.95
CA ARG A 269 -8.81 12.88 -1.99
C ARG A 269 -8.22 12.86 -0.58
N ILE A 270 -8.07 11.66 -0.04
CA ILE A 270 -7.73 11.39 1.37
C ILE A 270 -6.39 10.65 1.45
N SER A 271 -5.51 11.09 2.37
CA SER A 271 -4.31 10.36 2.77
C SER A 271 -4.31 10.14 4.28
N LEU A 272 -4.09 8.90 4.71
CA LEU A 272 -4.14 8.52 6.14
C LEU A 272 -2.90 8.94 6.91
N GLU A 273 -1.79 9.15 6.18
CA GLU A 273 -0.52 9.53 6.79
C GLU A 273 0.25 10.57 5.96
N THR A 274 1.15 11.28 6.63
CA THR A 274 2.17 12.15 6.03
C THR A 274 3.53 11.79 6.63
N PRO A 275 4.68 12.21 6.05
CA PRO A 275 5.98 12.04 6.71
C PRO A 275 5.99 12.58 8.14
N ALA A 276 5.38 13.74 8.38
CA ALA A 276 5.31 14.34 9.70
C ALA A 276 4.44 13.54 10.69
N SER A 277 3.26 13.07 10.27
CA SER A 277 2.41 12.23 11.15
C SER A 277 3.07 10.89 11.45
N ARG A 278 3.82 10.34 10.50
CA ARG A 278 4.61 9.10 10.71
C ARG A 278 5.72 9.31 11.74
N GLU A 279 6.48 10.38 11.62
CA GLU A 279 7.54 10.74 12.57
C GLU A 279 6.97 10.93 13.99
N ALA A 280 5.85 11.64 14.10
CA ALA A 280 5.17 11.83 15.40
C ALA A 280 4.72 10.49 16.01
N MET A 281 4.16 9.59 15.19
CA MET A 281 3.74 8.25 15.63
C MET A 281 4.94 7.44 16.15
N LEU A 282 6.05 7.42 15.42
CA LEU A 282 7.27 6.69 15.82
C LEU A 282 7.87 7.24 17.09
N THR A 283 7.92 8.57 17.24
CA THR A 283 8.40 9.24 18.46
C THR A 283 7.53 8.90 19.67
N ALA A 284 6.21 8.89 19.50
CA ALA A 284 5.28 8.52 20.56
C ALA A 284 5.43 7.03 20.96
N ALA A 285 5.63 6.14 20.01
CA ALA A 285 5.85 4.73 20.27
C ALA A 285 7.15 4.47 21.07
N GLN A 286 8.22 5.17 20.72
CA GLN A 286 9.50 5.12 21.45
C GLN A 286 9.36 5.66 22.89
N ALA A 287 8.64 6.77 23.07
CA ALA A 287 8.40 7.37 24.39
C ALA A 287 7.54 6.47 25.31
N ALA A 288 6.67 5.65 24.74
CA ALA A 288 5.84 4.70 25.47
C ALA A 288 6.59 3.43 25.94
N GLY A 289 7.90 3.35 25.71
CA GLY A 289 8.76 2.24 26.18
C GLY A 289 8.74 1.00 25.32
N GLY A 290 8.30 1.13 24.07
CA GLY A 290 8.47 0.09 23.06
C GLY A 290 9.89 0.15 22.50
N GLU A 291 10.86 -0.54 23.11
CA GLU A 291 12.07 -0.91 22.38
C GLU A 291 11.62 -1.76 21.17
N PRO A 292 12.05 -1.44 19.94
CA PRO A 292 11.91 -2.40 18.87
C PRO A 292 12.69 -3.64 19.29
N ASP A 293 12.06 -4.83 19.27
CA ASP A 293 12.78 -6.09 19.40
C ASP A 293 13.90 -6.10 18.35
N ALA A 294 15.05 -5.54 18.72
CA ALA A 294 16.27 -5.61 17.97
C ALA A 294 16.73 -7.07 18.03
N GLU A 295 17.06 -7.60 16.85
CA GLU A 295 17.76 -8.85 16.69
C GLU A 295 16.95 -10.14 16.81
N ALA A 296 16.16 -10.45 15.78
CA ALA A 296 16.15 -11.84 15.34
C ALA A 296 17.50 -12.09 14.64
N ASP A 297 18.43 -12.60 15.42
CA ASP A 297 19.77 -13.07 15.03
C ASP A 297 19.65 -14.04 13.83
N PHE A 298 20.02 -13.59 12.63
CA PHE A 298 20.05 -14.38 11.40
C PHE A 298 21.49 -14.81 11.06
N SER A 299 22.22 -15.30 12.08
CA SER A 299 23.46 -16.02 11.84
C SER A 299 23.21 -17.51 12.03
N ALA A 300 22.67 -18.21 11.05
CA ALA A 300 22.93 -19.66 10.85
C ALA A 300 22.22 -20.17 9.61
N SER A 301 22.91 -20.27 8.51
CA SER A 301 23.02 -21.44 7.64
C SER A 301 23.56 -21.03 6.28
N ALA A 302 24.86 -20.76 6.26
CA ALA A 302 25.68 -20.97 5.08
C ALA A 302 26.45 -22.27 5.33
N SER A 303 25.94 -23.35 4.80
CA SER A 303 26.71 -24.58 4.50
C SER A 303 26.02 -25.25 3.33
#